data_6bed871c4255458317e52f7e80d76a1e
#
_entry.id   6bed871c4255458317e52f7e80d76a1e
#
_cell.length_a   1.000
_cell.length_b   1.000
_cell.length_c   1.000
_cell.angle_alpha   90.00
_cell.angle_beta   90.00
_cell.angle_gamma   90.00
#
_symmetry.space_group_name_H-M   'P 1'
#
loop_
_entity.id
_entity.type
_entity.pdbx_description
1 polymer ?
#
loop_
_entity_poly.entity_id
_entity_poly.type
_entity_poly.pdbx_seq_one_letter_code
_entity_poly.pdbx_strand_id
1 'polypeptide(L)'
;IGITPSTVLVTHLLIEQSTSWGLLLNELALFLIGTSFALLANLYMPSNQAAIDHYHDVVEDQLKKILDRFAEFLGKGDGRNDARLIKELDGILEDALNLVYLDHSNHLFHQTNYHIHYFEMRKRQNDILRDMAENVNRCQLAASESIILAQLFKKTAQQLSQENPAQD
;
A
#
# COMPACT_ATOMS: atom_id res chain seq x y z
N ILE A 1 -0.87 -25.84 6.12
CA ILE A 1 -1.10 -26.34 7.50
C ILE A 1 0.26 -26.74 8.02
N GLY A 2 0.92 -25.83 8.76
CA GLY A 2 2.20 -26.10 9.38
C GLY A 2 2.02 -27.09 10.52
N ILE A 3 2.76 -28.19 10.47
CA ILE A 3 2.87 -29.10 11.60
C ILE A 3 3.57 -28.30 12.71
N THR A 4 2.87 -28.02 13.81
CA THR A 4 3.43 -27.27 14.92
C THR A 4 4.56 -28.07 15.57
N PRO A 5 5.64 -27.43 16.07
CA PRO A 5 6.75 -28.10 16.76
C PRO A 5 6.28 -28.99 17.91
N SER A 6 5.20 -28.62 18.58
CA SER A 6 4.54 -29.43 19.62
C SER A 6 4.00 -30.77 19.09
N THR A 7 3.52 -30.84 17.86
CA THR A 7 3.03 -32.10 17.26
C THR A 7 4.18 -33.06 17.01
N VAL A 8 5.33 -32.56 16.57
CA VAL A 8 6.53 -33.35 16.35
C VAL A 8 7.05 -33.92 17.69
N LEU A 9 7.09 -33.10 18.74
CA LEU A 9 7.51 -33.48 20.07
C LEU A 9 6.59 -34.55 20.66
N VAL A 10 5.28 -34.40 20.56
CA VAL A 10 4.31 -35.39 21.04
C VAL A 10 4.43 -36.70 20.27
N THR A 11 4.60 -36.64 18.95
CA THR A 11 4.75 -37.86 18.13
C THR A 11 6.03 -38.62 18.46
N HIS A 12 7.13 -37.91 18.70
CA HIS A 12 8.42 -38.52 19.05
C HIS A 12 8.36 -39.19 20.44
N LEU A 13 7.75 -38.53 21.44
CA LEU A 13 7.53 -39.13 22.77
C LEU A 13 6.64 -40.37 22.73
N LEU A 14 5.63 -40.39 21.84
CA LEU A 14 4.76 -41.55 21.68
C LEU A 14 5.45 -42.76 21.01
N ILE A 15 6.40 -42.50 20.11
CA ILE A 15 7.13 -43.55 19.38
C ILE A 15 8.19 -44.22 20.28
N GLU A 16 8.90 -43.44 21.06
CA GLU A 16 10.02 -43.98 21.88
C GLU A 16 9.61 -44.64 23.19
N GLN A 17 8.37 -44.51 23.66
CA GLN A 17 7.81 -45.11 24.87
C GLN A 17 8.67 -45.01 26.15
N SER A 18 9.72 -44.19 26.14
CA SER A 18 10.62 -43.98 27.25
C SER A 18 10.82 -42.49 27.56
N THR A 19 10.43 -42.07 28.75
CA THR A 19 10.66 -40.72 29.29
C THR A 19 12.01 -40.69 30.00
N SER A 20 13.11 -40.61 29.27
CA SER A 20 14.41 -40.32 29.84
C SER A 20 14.66 -38.81 29.91
N TRP A 21 15.24 -38.32 31.01
CA TRP A 21 15.66 -36.92 31.15
C TRP A 21 16.60 -36.45 30.03
N GLY A 22 17.45 -37.36 29.51
CA GLY A 22 18.33 -37.09 28.37
C GLY A 22 17.55 -36.79 27.08
N LEU A 23 16.46 -37.51 26.84
CA LEU A 23 15.61 -37.32 25.69
C LEU A 23 14.89 -35.95 25.76
N LEU A 24 14.33 -35.62 26.92
CA LEU A 24 13.66 -34.34 27.14
C LEU A 24 14.59 -33.14 26.97
N LEU A 25 15.83 -33.23 27.45
CA LEU A 25 16.84 -32.20 27.27
C LEU A 25 17.26 -32.03 25.80
N ASN A 26 17.38 -33.14 25.07
CA ASN A 26 17.72 -33.11 23.64
C ASN A 26 16.59 -32.44 22.82
N GLU A 27 15.34 -32.79 23.07
CA GLU A 27 14.17 -32.18 22.40
C GLU A 27 14.03 -30.70 22.73
N LEU A 28 14.26 -30.33 24.00
CA LEU A 28 14.26 -28.93 24.41
C LEU A 28 15.39 -28.13 23.71
N ALA A 29 16.58 -28.72 23.60
CA ALA A 29 17.69 -28.08 22.91
C ALA A 29 17.38 -27.88 21.41
N LEU A 30 16.83 -28.89 20.72
CA LEU A 30 16.43 -28.79 19.32
C LEU A 30 15.34 -27.73 19.13
N PHE A 31 14.36 -27.70 20.03
CA PHE A 31 13.30 -26.66 20.00
C PHE A 31 13.90 -25.26 20.18
N LEU A 32 14.79 -25.06 21.15
CA LEU A 32 15.44 -23.76 21.38
C LEU A 32 16.29 -23.33 20.19
N ILE A 33 17.05 -24.24 19.59
CA ILE A 33 17.87 -23.97 18.40
C ILE A 33 16.95 -23.57 17.23
N GLY A 34 15.92 -24.35 16.94
CA GLY A 34 14.97 -24.08 15.85
C GLY A 34 14.24 -22.76 16.03
N THR A 35 13.78 -22.48 17.26
CA THR A 35 13.09 -21.22 17.59
C THR A 35 14.05 -20.02 17.48
N SER A 36 15.32 -20.17 17.91
CA SER A 36 16.33 -19.13 17.80
C SER A 36 16.64 -18.79 16.34
N PHE A 37 16.79 -19.79 15.48
CA PHE A 37 16.98 -19.55 14.04
C PHE A 37 15.76 -18.90 13.40
N ALA A 38 14.54 -19.31 13.75
CA ALA A 38 13.31 -18.70 13.24
C ALA A 38 13.20 -17.24 13.69
N LEU A 39 13.58 -16.95 14.93
CA LEU A 39 13.57 -15.59 15.49
C LEU A 39 14.62 -14.69 14.81
N LEU A 40 15.83 -15.23 14.61
CA LEU A 40 16.89 -14.51 13.89
C LEU A 40 16.50 -14.24 12.44
N ALA A 41 15.93 -15.21 11.74
CA ALA A 41 15.44 -15.02 10.37
C ALA A 41 14.35 -13.95 10.30
N ASN A 42 13.43 -13.93 11.28
CA ASN A 42 12.36 -12.95 11.35
C ASN A 42 12.85 -11.54 11.70
N LEU A 43 13.88 -11.42 12.56
CA LEU A 43 14.54 -10.15 12.88
C LEU A 43 15.36 -9.59 11.72
N TYR A 44 15.87 -10.46 10.84
CA TYR A 44 16.67 -10.04 9.68
C TYR A 44 15.82 -9.71 8.46
N MET A 45 14.50 -9.78 8.55
CA MET A 45 13.59 -9.44 7.45
C MET A 45 13.62 -7.93 7.23
N PRO A 46 14.15 -7.43 6.09
CA PRO A 46 14.21 -5.99 5.84
C PRO A 46 12.78 -5.44 5.77
N SER A 47 12.53 -4.34 6.48
CA SER A 47 11.26 -3.65 6.38
C SER A 47 11.17 -2.95 5.01
N ASN A 48 10.02 -3.05 4.36
CA ASN A 48 9.75 -2.36 3.09
C ASN A 48 9.34 -0.89 3.28
N GLN A 49 9.52 -0.35 4.49
CA GLN A 49 9.05 0.99 4.85
C GLN A 49 9.55 2.07 3.88
N ALA A 50 10.84 2.07 3.55
CA ALA A 50 11.40 3.05 2.62
C ALA A 50 10.80 2.97 1.20
N ALA A 51 10.43 1.76 0.75
CA ALA A 51 9.75 1.58 -0.52
C ALA A 51 8.29 2.04 -0.45
N ILE A 52 7.61 1.80 0.68
CA ILE A 52 6.25 2.26 0.93
C ILE A 52 6.21 3.80 0.96
N ASP A 53 7.14 4.43 1.68
CA ASP A 53 7.25 5.90 1.74
C ASP A 53 7.52 6.50 0.35
N HIS A 54 8.36 5.86 -0.46
CA HIS A 54 8.59 6.26 -1.84
C HIS A 54 7.30 6.19 -2.69
N TYR A 55 6.47 5.14 -2.53
CA TYR A 55 5.18 5.07 -3.22
C TYR A 55 4.21 6.15 -2.76
N HIS A 56 4.24 6.58 -1.49
CA HIS A 56 3.46 7.73 -1.02
C HIS A 56 3.80 8.98 -1.82
N ASP A 57 5.09 9.31 -1.92
CA ASP A 57 5.56 10.50 -2.65
C ASP A 57 5.19 10.43 -4.14
N VAL A 58 5.39 9.29 -4.77
CA VAL A 58 5.09 9.08 -6.20
C VAL A 58 3.59 9.22 -6.48
N VAL A 59 2.74 8.64 -5.64
CA VAL A 59 1.27 8.72 -5.78
C VAL A 59 0.79 10.16 -5.62
N GLU A 60 1.32 10.90 -4.63
CA GLU A 60 0.92 12.30 -4.42
C GLU A 60 1.37 13.20 -5.57
N ASP A 61 2.59 13.04 -6.06
CA ASP A 61 3.11 13.78 -7.21
C ASP A 61 2.29 13.48 -8.48
N GLN A 62 1.91 12.23 -8.69
CA GLN A 62 1.10 11.84 -9.84
C GLN A 62 -0.33 12.39 -9.75
N LEU A 63 -0.95 12.36 -8.56
CA LEU A 63 -2.26 12.98 -8.33
C LEU A 63 -2.23 14.48 -8.60
N LYS A 64 -1.19 15.16 -8.14
CA LYS A 64 -0.98 16.59 -8.41
C LYS A 64 -0.89 16.87 -9.90
N LYS A 65 -0.10 16.09 -10.65
CA LYS A 65 0.02 16.22 -12.10
C LYS A 65 -1.32 16.04 -12.82
N ILE A 66 -2.14 15.08 -12.36
CA ILE A 66 -3.47 14.85 -12.91
C ILE A 66 -4.36 16.07 -12.68
N LEU A 67 -4.40 16.61 -11.45
CA LEU A 67 -5.21 17.79 -11.12
C LEU A 67 -4.74 19.04 -11.86
N ASP A 68 -3.43 19.26 -11.98
CA ASP A 68 -2.88 20.36 -12.77
C ASP A 68 -3.26 20.23 -14.25
N ARG A 69 -3.26 19.01 -14.79
CA ARG A 69 -3.70 18.73 -16.16
C ARG A 69 -5.18 19.02 -16.37
N PHE A 70 -6.04 18.66 -15.40
CA PHE A 70 -7.45 19.04 -15.42
C PHE A 70 -7.64 20.57 -15.41
N ALA A 71 -6.89 21.27 -14.54
CA ALA A 71 -6.95 22.72 -14.47
C ALA A 71 -6.52 23.38 -15.79
N GLU A 72 -5.46 22.87 -16.41
CA GLU A 72 -4.97 23.38 -17.70
C GLU A 72 -5.98 23.13 -18.83
N PHE A 73 -6.53 21.91 -18.92
CA PHE A 73 -7.54 21.55 -19.91
C PHE A 73 -8.77 22.46 -19.83
N LEU A 74 -9.30 22.66 -18.62
CA LEU A 74 -10.47 23.49 -18.39
C LEU A 74 -10.20 24.99 -18.60
N GLY A 75 -8.99 25.45 -18.25
CA GLY A 75 -8.62 26.86 -18.36
C GLY A 75 -8.32 27.31 -19.78
N LYS A 76 -7.74 26.46 -20.60
CA LYS A 76 -7.37 26.77 -21.99
C LYS A 76 -8.43 26.40 -23.02
N GLY A 77 -9.29 25.44 -22.68
CA GLY A 77 -10.33 24.93 -23.56
C GLY A 77 -9.78 24.19 -24.80
N ASP A 78 -8.50 23.83 -24.77
CA ASP A 78 -7.84 23.14 -25.86
C ASP A 78 -7.51 21.69 -25.53
N GLY A 79 -7.87 20.80 -26.41
CA GLY A 79 -7.47 19.40 -26.34
C GLY A 79 -8.43 18.49 -25.58
N ARG A 80 -8.12 17.19 -25.61
CA ARG A 80 -8.80 16.17 -24.81
C ARG A 80 -8.01 15.92 -23.53
N ASN A 81 -8.71 15.75 -22.43
CA ASN A 81 -8.09 15.29 -21.21
C ASN A 81 -7.55 13.88 -21.41
N ASP A 82 -6.24 13.73 -21.30
CA ASP A 82 -5.56 12.46 -21.52
C ASP A 82 -5.72 11.56 -20.30
N ALA A 83 -6.39 10.43 -20.48
CA ALA A 83 -6.56 9.40 -19.45
C ALA A 83 -5.27 8.63 -19.12
N ARG A 84 -4.15 8.92 -19.83
CA ARG A 84 -2.88 8.20 -19.66
C ARG A 84 -2.34 8.34 -18.24
N LEU A 85 -2.31 9.55 -17.68
CA LEU A 85 -1.82 9.79 -16.33
C LEU A 85 -2.65 9.04 -15.27
N ILE A 86 -3.97 8.97 -15.46
CA ILE A 86 -4.89 8.22 -14.59
C ILE A 86 -4.57 6.72 -14.64
N LYS A 87 -4.31 6.18 -15.84
CA LYS A 87 -3.94 4.78 -16.02
C LYS A 87 -2.55 4.46 -15.45
N GLU A 88 -1.59 5.38 -15.59
CA GLU A 88 -0.26 5.25 -14.98
C GLU A 88 -0.37 5.22 -13.45
N LEU A 89 -1.18 6.10 -12.86
CA LEU A 89 -1.43 6.09 -11.42
C LEU A 89 -2.10 4.80 -10.96
N ASP A 90 -3.00 4.21 -11.74
CA ASP A 90 -3.64 2.94 -11.43
C ASP A 90 -2.61 1.81 -11.28
N GLY A 91 -1.65 1.73 -12.20
CA GLY A 91 -0.56 0.76 -12.10
C GLY A 91 0.33 0.99 -10.87
N ILE A 92 0.70 2.24 -10.58
CA ILE A 92 1.49 2.59 -9.39
C ILE A 92 0.76 2.20 -8.10
N LEU A 93 -0.55 2.44 -8.02
CA LEU A 93 -1.37 2.09 -6.86
C LEU A 93 -1.52 0.57 -6.70
N GLU A 94 -1.58 -0.18 -7.79
CA GLU A 94 -1.62 -1.64 -7.74
C GLU A 94 -0.30 -2.21 -7.21
N ASP A 95 0.83 -1.71 -7.68
CA ASP A 95 2.16 -2.10 -7.19
C ASP A 95 2.35 -1.74 -5.72
N ALA A 96 1.94 -0.53 -5.31
CA ALA A 96 2.00 -0.08 -3.93
C ALA A 96 1.15 -0.96 -3.00
N LEU A 97 -0.09 -1.28 -3.39
CA LEU A 97 -0.98 -2.16 -2.63
C LEU A 97 -0.39 -3.57 -2.50
N ASN A 98 0.15 -4.14 -3.57
CA ASN A 98 0.81 -5.44 -3.54
C ASN A 98 1.98 -5.45 -2.55
N LEU A 99 2.80 -4.40 -2.56
CA LEU A 99 3.92 -4.25 -1.63
C LEU A 99 3.45 -4.19 -0.17
N VAL A 100 2.42 -3.39 0.11
CA VAL A 100 1.90 -3.21 1.48
C VAL A 100 1.23 -4.48 1.98
N TYR A 101 0.48 -5.22 1.14
CA TYR A 101 -0.09 -6.51 1.51
C TYR A 101 0.99 -7.57 1.80
N LEU A 102 2.08 -7.58 1.02
CA LEU A 102 3.23 -8.46 1.30
C LEU A 102 3.90 -8.09 2.63
N ASP A 103 4.11 -6.80 2.89
CA ASP A 103 4.69 -6.32 4.15
C ASP A 103 3.80 -6.68 5.34
N HIS A 104 2.49 -6.48 5.21
CA HIS A 104 1.51 -6.86 6.24
C HIS A 104 1.51 -8.36 6.55
N SER A 105 1.67 -9.21 5.55
CA SER A 105 1.72 -10.67 5.75
C SER A 105 3.01 -11.14 6.44
N ASN A 106 4.08 -10.36 6.33
CA ASN A 106 5.39 -10.68 6.84
C ASN A 106 5.65 -10.15 8.26
N HIS A 107 4.94 -9.10 8.68
CA HIS A 107 5.13 -8.44 9.97
C HIS A 107 3.88 -8.56 10.85
N LEU A 108 3.87 -9.55 11.76
CA LEU A 108 2.74 -9.80 12.70
C LEU A 108 2.47 -8.67 13.70
N PHE A 109 3.39 -7.71 13.88
CA PHE A 109 3.33 -6.69 14.93
C PHE A 109 3.36 -5.23 14.43
N HIS A 110 3.39 -4.98 13.10
CA HIS A 110 3.43 -3.62 12.56
C HIS A 110 2.01 -3.13 12.18
N GLN A 111 1.76 -1.83 12.45
CA GLN A 111 0.51 -1.15 12.08
C GLN A 111 0.45 -0.84 10.58
N THR A 112 0.52 -1.88 9.75
CA THR A 112 0.50 -1.74 8.28
C THR A 112 -0.88 -1.37 7.75
N ASN A 113 -1.93 -1.45 8.58
CA ASN A 113 -3.31 -1.11 8.20
C ASN A 113 -3.45 0.33 7.69
N TYR A 114 -2.67 1.29 8.24
CA TYR A 114 -2.68 2.67 7.77
C TYR A 114 -2.31 2.78 6.27
N HIS A 115 -1.22 2.15 5.86
CA HIS A 115 -0.75 2.20 4.48
C HIS A 115 -1.72 1.52 3.50
N ILE A 116 -2.33 0.40 3.92
CA ILE A 116 -3.36 -0.28 3.13
C ILE A 116 -4.53 0.68 2.89
N HIS A 117 -5.10 1.26 3.96
CA HIS A 117 -6.22 2.18 3.85
C HIS A 117 -5.88 3.44 3.04
N TYR A 118 -4.66 3.96 3.20
CA TYR A 118 -4.19 5.09 2.42
C TYR A 118 -4.22 4.79 0.92
N PHE A 119 -3.56 3.72 0.46
CA PHE A 119 -3.52 3.39 -0.97
C PHE A 119 -4.88 2.96 -1.53
N GLU A 120 -5.72 2.29 -0.75
CA GLU A 120 -7.11 2.01 -1.14
C GLU A 120 -7.92 3.30 -1.32
N MET A 121 -7.76 4.27 -0.41
CA MET A 121 -8.40 5.57 -0.54
C MET A 121 -7.91 6.30 -1.81
N ARG A 122 -6.61 6.29 -2.08
CA ARG A 122 -6.04 6.90 -3.28
C ARG A 122 -6.53 6.20 -4.56
N LYS A 123 -6.70 4.88 -4.52
CA LYS A 123 -7.30 4.13 -5.64
C LYS A 123 -8.73 4.58 -5.92
N ARG A 124 -9.56 4.71 -4.90
CA ARG A 124 -10.93 5.25 -5.05
C ARG A 124 -10.93 6.68 -5.58
N GLN A 125 -9.99 7.52 -5.15
CA GLN A 125 -9.83 8.87 -5.70
C GLN A 125 -9.44 8.84 -7.18
N ASN A 126 -8.56 7.94 -7.60
CA ASN A 126 -8.19 7.75 -9.00
C ASN A 126 -9.39 7.32 -9.87
N ASP A 127 -10.27 6.44 -9.34
CA ASP A 127 -11.50 6.05 -10.02
C ASP A 127 -12.45 7.26 -10.22
N ILE A 128 -12.61 8.10 -9.19
CA ILE A 128 -13.39 9.34 -9.30
C ILE A 128 -12.79 10.28 -10.35
N LEU A 129 -11.46 10.44 -10.38
CA LEU A 129 -10.79 11.25 -11.39
C LEU A 129 -11.00 10.72 -12.81
N ARG A 130 -11.05 9.40 -12.97
CA ARG A 130 -11.39 8.75 -14.25
C ARG A 130 -12.80 9.10 -14.70
N ASP A 131 -13.78 8.97 -13.82
CA ASP A 131 -15.17 9.33 -14.09
C ASP A 131 -15.32 10.83 -14.41
N MET A 132 -14.59 11.68 -13.68
CA MET A 132 -14.54 13.12 -13.95
C MET A 132 -13.93 13.42 -15.32
N ALA A 133 -12.85 12.74 -15.72
CA ALA A 133 -12.22 12.91 -17.03
C ALA A 133 -13.20 12.59 -18.17
N GLU A 134 -13.95 11.50 -18.04
CA GLU A 134 -14.97 11.14 -19.03
C GLU A 134 -16.11 12.16 -19.11
N ASN A 135 -16.59 12.62 -17.96
CA ASN A 135 -17.69 13.59 -17.90
C ASN A 135 -17.27 14.96 -18.43
N VAL A 136 -16.10 15.46 -18.05
CA VAL A 136 -15.57 16.74 -18.52
C VAL A 136 -15.37 16.74 -20.04
N ASN A 137 -14.93 15.61 -20.62
CA ASN A 137 -14.77 15.47 -22.06
C ASN A 137 -16.13 15.46 -22.82
N ARG A 138 -17.22 15.08 -22.15
CA ARG A 138 -18.58 15.01 -22.73
C ARG A 138 -19.38 16.28 -22.53
N CYS A 139 -19.11 17.02 -21.45
CA CYS A 139 -19.87 18.24 -21.12
C CYS A 139 -19.30 19.44 -21.88
N GLN A 140 -20.19 20.18 -22.58
CA GLN A 140 -19.90 21.51 -23.09
C GLN A 140 -20.14 22.51 -21.94
N LEU A 141 -19.12 22.70 -21.10
CA LEU A 141 -19.21 23.68 -20.02
C LEU A 141 -19.18 25.10 -20.55
N ALA A 142 -19.97 26.01 -19.94
CA ALA A 142 -19.85 27.42 -20.22
C ALA A 142 -18.45 27.93 -19.78
N ALA A 143 -17.92 28.93 -20.47
CA ALA A 143 -16.58 29.44 -20.23
C ALA A 143 -16.35 29.89 -18.77
N SER A 144 -17.38 30.48 -18.13
CA SER A 144 -17.32 30.89 -16.72
C SER A 144 -17.22 29.70 -15.74
N GLU A 145 -17.97 28.63 -16.01
CA GLU A 145 -17.98 27.43 -15.19
C GLU A 145 -16.65 26.65 -15.31
N SER A 146 -16.11 26.60 -16.52
CA SER A 146 -14.79 26.00 -16.78
C SER A 146 -13.67 26.68 -16.00
N ILE A 147 -13.67 28.01 -15.92
CA ILE A 147 -12.69 28.79 -15.20
C ILE A 147 -12.77 28.52 -13.68
N ILE A 148 -14.00 28.50 -13.13
CA ILE A 148 -14.20 28.21 -11.69
C ILE A 148 -13.70 26.81 -11.35
N LEU A 149 -14.04 25.83 -12.18
CA LEU A 149 -13.63 24.45 -11.98
C LEU A 149 -12.10 24.28 -12.13
N ALA A 150 -11.48 24.95 -13.09
CA ALA A 150 -10.03 24.98 -13.25
C ALA A 150 -9.32 25.54 -12.01
N GLN A 151 -9.85 26.64 -11.44
CA GLN A 151 -9.30 27.21 -10.19
C GLN A 151 -9.45 26.25 -9.00
N LEU A 152 -10.56 25.52 -8.93
CA LEU A 152 -10.77 24.51 -7.88
C LEU A 152 -9.73 23.40 -7.96
N PHE A 153 -9.54 22.82 -9.14
CA PHE A 153 -8.51 21.78 -9.35
C PHE A 153 -7.10 22.27 -9.00
N LYS A 154 -6.76 23.49 -9.42
CA LYS A 154 -5.46 24.09 -9.11
C LYS A 154 -5.26 24.29 -7.61
N LYS A 155 -6.28 24.75 -6.89
CA LYS A 155 -6.24 24.85 -5.42
C LYS A 155 -6.07 23.50 -4.75
N THR A 156 -6.80 22.48 -5.21
CA THR A 156 -6.71 21.13 -4.68
C THR A 156 -5.31 20.54 -4.91
N ALA A 157 -4.72 20.72 -6.09
CA ALA A 157 -3.35 20.31 -6.38
C ALA A 157 -2.32 20.98 -5.46
N GLN A 158 -2.51 22.27 -5.17
CA GLN A 158 -1.63 23.00 -4.24
C GLN A 158 -1.76 22.49 -2.79
N GLN A 159 -2.95 22.14 -2.36
CA GLN A 159 -3.16 21.58 -1.02
C GLN A 159 -2.56 20.19 -0.83
N LEU A 160 -2.55 19.37 -1.88
CA LEU A 160 -1.86 18.07 -1.87
C LEU A 160 -0.33 18.21 -1.78
N SER A 161 0.24 19.36 -2.23
CA SER A 161 1.69 19.61 -2.17
C SER A 161 2.16 20.25 -0.86
N GLN A 162 1.26 20.73 -0.03
CA GLN A 162 1.57 21.17 1.31
C GLN A 162 1.42 19.97 2.24
N GLU A 163 2.51 19.61 2.94
CA GLU A 163 2.54 18.64 4.02
C GLU A 163 1.45 18.96 5.06
N ASN A 164 0.23 18.59 4.74
CA ASN A 164 -0.81 18.48 5.74
C ASN A 164 -1.00 16.99 5.94
N PRO A 165 -0.43 16.39 7.03
CA PRO A 165 -0.87 15.09 7.41
C PRO A 165 -2.38 15.21 7.59
N ALA A 166 -3.15 14.35 6.92
CA ALA A 166 -4.53 14.15 7.27
C ALA A 166 -4.53 13.70 8.74
N GLN A 167 -4.54 14.68 9.63
CA GLN A 167 -4.80 14.47 11.03
C GLN A 167 -6.31 14.29 11.14
N ASP A 168 -6.67 13.06 11.54
CA ASP A 168 -7.94 12.55 12.09
C ASP A 168 -9.14 12.46 11.15
#